data_d34197ae9006eb57e278e380265676cf
#
_entry.id   d34197ae9006eb57e278e380265676cf
#
_cell.length_a   1.000
_cell.length_b   1.000
_cell.length_c   1.000
_cell.angle_alpha   90.00
_cell.angle_beta   90.00
_cell.angle_gamma   90.00
#
_symmetry.space_group_name_H-M   'P 1'
#
loop_
_entity.id
_entity.type
_entity.pdbx_description
1 polymer ?
#
loop_
_entity_poly.entity_id
_entity_poly.type
_entity_poly.pdbx_seq_one_letter_code
_entity_poly.pdbx_strand_id
1 'polypeptide(L)'
;PVGWNLPMGSIHRKNHGDGFMLLGDAAGLVDPFTGEGIGNAMVAAKYAVRVAKKAHHLGEFNAKIFQEYDELVWEELGGELGTSAKLQKLARYSFLLNFVIKRAARSKDVQEIISGMLSNEIARDDLSNPSFYFKILLS
;
A
#
# COMPACT_ATOMS: atom_id res chain seq x y z
N PRO A 1 -15.54 0.60 24.88
CA PRO A 1 -15.15 0.44 23.48
C PRO A 1 -13.95 -0.49 23.39
N VAL A 2 -14.04 -1.55 22.58
CA VAL A 2 -12.91 -2.44 22.31
C VAL A 2 -12.21 -1.91 21.09
N GLY A 3 -10.93 -1.53 21.24
CA GLY A 3 -10.08 -1.12 20.11
C GLY A 3 -9.54 -2.34 19.36
N TRP A 4 -9.34 -2.21 18.06
CA TRP A 4 -8.70 -3.21 17.21
C TRP A 4 -7.51 -2.60 16.48
N ASN A 5 -6.41 -3.34 16.40
CA ASN A 5 -5.24 -2.91 15.62
C ASN A 5 -5.38 -3.38 14.17
N LEU A 6 -5.40 -2.43 13.23
CA LEU A 6 -5.34 -2.75 11.81
C LEU A 6 -3.89 -3.04 11.40
N PRO A 7 -3.60 -4.20 10.80
CA PRO A 7 -2.26 -4.53 10.34
C PRO A 7 -1.96 -3.78 9.03
N MET A 8 -1.11 -2.76 9.12
CA MET A 8 -0.72 -1.93 7.98
C MET A 8 0.31 -2.61 7.08
N GLY A 9 0.25 -2.34 5.77
CA GLY A 9 1.15 -2.83 4.73
C GLY A 9 2.53 -2.17 4.70
N SER A 10 3.02 -1.68 5.85
CA SER A 10 4.33 -1.05 5.98
C SER A 10 5.50 -2.02 6.10
N ILE A 11 5.23 -3.30 6.27
CA ILE A 11 6.22 -4.36 6.48
C ILE A 11 5.83 -5.56 5.63
N HIS A 12 6.75 -6.02 4.79
CA HIS A 12 6.59 -7.29 4.08
C HIS A 12 6.53 -8.44 5.09
N ARG A 13 5.43 -9.20 5.05
CA ARG A 13 5.21 -10.37 5.90
C ARG A 13 5.06 -11.60 5.02
N LYS A 14 5.40 -12.75 5.57
CA LYS A 14 5.08 -14.03 4.96
C LYS A 14 3.60 -14.32 5.17
N ASN A 15 2.81 -14.31 4.09
CA ASN A 15 1.35 -14.45 4.11
C ASN A 15 0.87 -15.83 3.64
N HIS A 16 1.75 -16.83 3.64
CA HIS A 16 1.45 -18.19 3.22
C HIS A 16 2.09 -19.23 4.13
N GLY A 17 1.58 -20.44 4.06
CA GLY A 17 2.14 -21.62 4.72
C GLY A 17 1.55 -22.89 4.12
N ASP A 18 1.80 -24.04 4.76
CA ASP A 18 1.21 -25.29 4.30
C ASP A 18 -0.31 -25.26 4.48
N GLY A 19 -1.04 -25.35 3.37
CA GLY A 19 -2.49 -25.37 3.33
C GLY A 19 -3.19 -24.02 3.46
N PHE A 20 -2.47 -22.88 3.52
CA PHE A 20 -3.12 -21.58 3.67
C PHE A 20 -2.41 -20.41 2.97
N MET A 21 -3.21 -19.40 2.61
CA MET A 21 -2.78 -18.05 2.20
C MET A 21 -3.63 -17.02 2.95
N LEU A 22 -3.01 -15.96 3.50
CA LEU A 22 -3.69 -14.84 4.15
C LEU A 22 -3.94 -13.73 3.13
N LEU A 23 -5.11 -13.09 3.17
CA LEU A 23 -5.52 -12.06 2.24
C LEU A 23 -5.98 -10.79 2.97
N GLY A 24 -5.97 -9.66 2.27
CA GLY A 24 -6.50 -8.40 2.77
C GLY A 24 -5.90 -7.99 4.11
N ASP A 25 -6.74 -7.60 5.05
CA ASP A 25 -6.32 -7.15 6.39
C ASP A 25 -5.57 -8.23 7.16
N ALA A 26 -5.98 -9.50 7.02
CA ALA A 26 -5.27 -10.62 7.65
C ALA A 26 -3.83 -10.78 7.13
N ALA A 27 -3.58 -10.39 5.88
CA ALA A 27 -2.25 -10.35 5.27
C ALA A 27 -1.47 -9.05 5.59
N GLY A 28 -2.09 -8.10 6.28
CA GLY A 28 -1.52 -6.79 6.56
C GLY A 28 -1.34 -5.95 5.30
N LEU A 29 -2.33 -5.95 4.40
CA LEU A 29 -2.28 -5.23 3.13
C LEU A 29 -3.04 -3.89 3.16
N VAL A 30 -3.40 -3.39 4.34
CA VAL A 30 -4.01 -2.05 4.50
C VAL A 30 -2.96 -0.98 4.19
N ASP A 31 -3.30 -0.04 3.32
CA ASP A 31 -2.41 1.07 2.99
C ASP A 31 -2.12 1.92 4.24
N PRO A 32 -0.85 2.12 4.59
CA PRO A 32 -0.49 2.78 5.85
C PRO A 32 -0.75 4.29 5.86
N PHE A 33 -0.96 4.92 4.71
CA PHE A 33 -1.19 6.36 4.62
C PHE A 33 -2.68 6.70 4.48
N THR A 34 -3.39 6.02 3.59
CA THR A 34 -4.82 6.27 3.32
C THR A 34 -5.75 5.43 4.18
N GLY A 35 -5.30 4.27 4.68
CA GLY A 35 -6.14 3.29 5.35
C GLY A 35 -6.96 2.43 4.38
N GLU A 36 -6.72 2.53 3.08
CA GLU A 36 -7.40 1.71 2.08
C GLU A 36 -6.93 0.25 2.16
N GLY A 37 -7.90 -0.69 2.11
CA GLY A 37 -7.61 -2.12 2.14
C GLY A 37 -8.42 -2.93 1.15
N ILE A 38 -9.56 -2.38 0.66
CA ILE A 38 -10.49 -3.14 -0.20
C ILE A 38 -9.85 -3.46 -1.54
N GLY A 39 -9.27 -2.47 -2.23
CA GLY A 39 -8.58 -2.67 -3.50
C GLY A 39 -7.43 -3.66 -3.37
N ASN A 40 -6.60 -3.51 -2.34
CA ASN A 40 -5.49 -4.41 -2.05
C ASN A 40 -5.95 -5.84 -1.75
N ALA A 41 -7.07 -6.01 -1.03
CA ALA A 41 -7.67 -7.31 -0.79
C ALA A 41 -8.16 -7.98 -2.08
N MET A 42 -8.72 -7.21 -3.02
CA MET A 42 -9.13 -7.73 -4.33
C MET A 42 -7.94 -8.17 -5.18
N VAL A 43 -6.85 -7.41 -5.18
CA VAL A 43 -5.59 -7.79 -5.85
C VAL A 43 -5.04 -9.08 -5.25
N ALA A 44 -4.97 -9.16 -3.92
CA ALA A 44 -4.52 -10.37 -3.21
C ALA A 44 -5.41 -11.59 -3.56
N ALA A 45 -6.74 -11.42 -3.59
CA ALA A 45 -7.67 -12.49 -3.95
C ALA A 45 -7.45 -13.01 -5.38
N LYS A 46 -7.20 -12.11 -6.35
CA LYS A 46 -6.86 -12.48 -7.73
C LYS A 46 -5.65 -13.43 -7.79
N TYR A 47 -4.59 -13.11 -7.06
CA TYR A 47 -3.38 -13.94 -7.03
C TYR A 47 -3.56 -15.21 -6.22
N ALA A 48 -4.28 -15.16 -5.09
CA ALA A 48 -4.60 -16.34 -4.31
C ALA A 48 -5.37 -17.38 -5.13
N VAL A 49 -6.38 -16.97 -5.91
CA VAL A 49 -7.12 -17.87 -6.81
C VAL A 49 -6.21 -18.48 -7.88
N ARG A 50 -5.31 -17.69 -8.47
CA ARG A 50 -4.35 -18.18 -9.46
C ARG A 50 -3.47 -19.29 -8.90
N VAL A 51 -2.88 -19.04 -7.72
CA VAL A 51 -1.96 -19.98 -7.07
C VAL A 51 -2.69 -21.19 -6.50
N ALA A 52 -3.90 -21.00 -5.95
CA ALA A 52 -4.75 -22.12 -5.48
C ALA A 52 -5.13 -23.07 -6.62
N LYS A 53 -5.48 -22.54 -7.80
CA LYS A 53 -5.72 -23.39 -9.00
C LYS A 53 -4.49 -24.19 -9.38
N LYS A 54 -3.30 -23.59 -9.37
CA LYS A 54 -2.05 -24.28 -9.63
C LYS A 54 -1.80 -25.39 -8.62
N ALA A 55 -1.95 -25.10 -7.33
CA ALA A 55 -1.80 -26.07 -6.25
C ALA A 55 -2.78 -27.25 -6.41
N HIS A 56 -4.03 -26.96 -6.78
CA HIS A 56 -5.05 -27.98 -7.03
C HIS A 56 -4.67 -28.90 -8.19
N HIS A 57 -4.19 -28.36 -9.31
CA HIS A 57 -3.75 -29.17 -10.45
C HIS A 57 -2.55 -30.06 -10.14
N LEU A 58 -1.66 -29.58 -9.27
CA LEU A 58 -0.47 -30.34 -8.82
C LEU A 58 -0.78 -31.35 -7.72
N GLY A 59 -1.93 -31.21 -7.04
CA GLY A 59 -2.26 -31.98 -5.84
C GLY A 59 -1.39 -31.62 -4.63
N GLU A 60 -0.71 -30.44 -4.64
CA GLU A 60 0.25 -30.02 -3.64
C GLU A 60 -0.18 -28.70 -3.00
N PHE A 61 -0.43 -28.70 -1.69
CA PHE A 61 -0.86 -27.53 -0.92
C PHE A 61 0.18 -27.15 0.14
N ASN A 62 1.42 -26.96 -0.29
CA ASN A 62 2.54 -26.68 0.59
C ASN A 62 3.04 -25.22 0.45
N ALA A 63 3.82 -24.78 1.43
CA ALA A 63 4.37 -23.42 1.48
C ALA A 63 5.22 -23.06 0.25
N LYS A 64 5.89 -24.03 -0.37
CA LYS A 64 6.73 -23.81 -1.55
C LYS A 64 5.89 -23.38 -2.75
N ILE A 65 4.73 -23.99 -2.96
CA ILE A 65 3.79 -23.60 -4.03
C ILE A 65 3.16 -22.25 -3.71
N PHE A 66 2.79 -22.02 -2.45
CA PHE A 66 2.11 -20.78 -2.03
C PHE A 66 3.06 -19.58 -1.89
N GLN A 67 4.36 -19.78 -1.92
CA GLN A 67 5.34 -18.68 -1.99
C GLN A 67 5.10 -17.77 -3.21
N GLU A 68 4.71 -18.34 -4.36
CA GLU A 68 4.38 -17.57 -5.57
C GLU A 68 3.29 -16.51 -5.31
N TYR A 69 2.36 -16.79 -4.40
CA TYR A 69 1.34 -15.83 -4.01
C TYR A 69 1.94 -14.57 -3.38
N ASP A 70 2.85 -14.73 -2.42
CA ASP A 70 3.52 -13.59 -1.78
C ASP A 70 4.33 -12.78 -2.81
N GLU A 71 5.07 -13.47 -3.68
CA GLU A 71 5.88 -12.83 -4.71
C GLU A 71 5.02 -11.95 -5.62
N LEU A 72 3.90 -12.47 -6.13
CA LEU A 72 2.99 -11.75 -7.03
C LEU A 72 2.30 -10.57 -6.33
N VAL A 73 1.87 -10.74 -5.08
CA VAL A 73 1.23 -9.66 -4.32
C VAL A 73 2.22 -8.53 -4.05
N TRP A 74 3.45 -8.86 -3.64
CA TRP A 74 4.44 -7.83 -3.32
C TRP A 74 5.08 -7.20 -4.57
N GLU A 75 5.13 -7.90 -5.70
CA GLU A 75 5.50 -7.32 -6.98
C GLU A 75 4.50 -6.22 -7.41
N GLU A 76 3.18 -6.45 -7.23
CA GLU A 76 2.15 -5.48 -7.61
C GLU A 76 1.96 -4.37 -6.56
N LEU A 77 1.86 -4.71 -5.28
CA LEU A 77 1.49 -3.75 -4.21
C LEU A 77 2.68 -3.17 -3.46
N GLY A 78 3.84 -3.83 -3.48
CA GLY A 78 4.96 -3.51 -2.58
C GLY A 78 5.54 -2.11 -2.79
N GLY A 79 5.60 -1.63 -4.02
CA GLY A 79 6.07 -0.29 -4.35
C GLY A 79 5.18 0.80 -3.75
N GLU A 80 3.87 0.66 -3.96
CA GLU A 80 2.86 1.58 -3.46
C GLU A 80 2.78 1.59 -1.94
N LEU A 81 2.67 0.42 -1.31
CA LEU A 81 2.66 0.28 0.15
C LEU A 81 3.93 0.82 0.79
N GLY A 82 5.09 0.62 0.15
CA GLY A 82 6.38 1.16 0.60
C GLY A 82 6.42 2.69 0.57
N THR A 83 5.88 3.30 -0.47
CA THR A 83 5.77 4.77 -0.60
C THR A 83 4.81 5.33 0.44
N SER A 84 3.64 4.71 0.60
CA SER A 84 2.65 5.06 1.64
C SER A 84 3.24 4.98 3.04
N ALA A 85 4.06 3.96 3.32
CA ALA A 85 4.76 3.84 4.60
C ALA A 85 5.75 4.99 4.87
N LYS A 86 6.44 5.48 3.83
CA LYS A 86 7.32 6.66 3.93
C LYS A 86 6.51 7.92 4.21
N LEU A 87 5.38 8.11 3.51
CA LEU A 87 4.47 9.25 3.73
C LEU A 87 3.88 9.25 5.13
N GLN A 88 3.45 8.08 5.63
CA GLN A 88 2.97 7.93 7.00
C GLN A 88 4.03 8.38 8.02
N LYS A 89 5.30 8.00 7.81
CA LYS A 89 6.40 8.42 8.68
C LYS A 89 6.62 9.93 8.64
N LEU A 90 6.54 10.56 7.46
CA LEU A 90 6.68 12.00 7.31
C LEU A 90 5.52 12.76 7.98
N ALA A 91 4.29 12.26 7.87
CA ALA A 91 3.11 12.85 8.51
C ALA A 91 3.17 12.87 10.05
N ARG A 92 4.04 12.07 10.68
CA ARG A 92 4.29 12.12 12.13
C ARG A 92 4.98 13.41 12.57
N TYR A 93 5.65 14.13 11.68
CA TYR A 93 6.29 15.42 11.98
C TYR A 93 5.29 16.54 11.78
N SER A 94 4.69 17.03 12.85
CA SER A 94 3.60 18.03 12.83
C SER A 94 4.01 19.31 12.08
N PHE A 95 5.28 19.71 12.14
CA PHE A 95 5.76 20.91 11.44
C PHE A 95 5.71 20.74 9.92
N LEU A 96 6.06 19.54 9.40
CA LEU A 96 5.99 19.23 7.96
C LEU A 96 4.53 19.15 7.50
N LEU A 97 3.68 18.50 8.27
CA LEU A 97 2.26 18.41 7.97
C LEU A 97 1.62 19.81 7.94
N ASN A 98 1.89 20.64 8.95
CA ASN A 98 1.40 22.01 9.00
C ASN A 98 1.91 22.88 7.84
N PHE A 99 3.17 22.67 7.42
CA PHE A 99 3.74 23.37 6.27
C PHE A 99 2.97 22.99 4.99
N VAL A 100 2.77 21.69 4.73
CA VAL A 100 2.05 21.19 3.56
C VAL A 100 0.60 21.69 3.54
N ILE A 101 -0.11 21.62 4.69
CA ILE A 101 -1.49 22.12 4.81
C ILE A 101 -1.57 23.63 4.54
N LYS A 102 -0.67 24.43 5.11
CA LYS A 102 -0.62 25.88 4.87
C LYS A 102 -0.34 26.22 3.41
N ARG A 103 0.47 25.42 2.75
CA ARG A 103 0.78 25.58 1.34
C ARG A 103 -0.44 25.21 0.46
N ALA A 104 -1.06 24.09 0.75
CA ALA A 104 -2.29 23.65 0.09
C ALA A 104 -3.42 24.69 0.22
N ALA A 105 -3.55 25.32 1.38
CA ALA A 105 -4.56 26.37 1.59
C ALA A 105 -4.34 27.63 0.72
N ARG A 106 -3.16 27.80 0.11
CA ARG A 106 -2.78 28.98 -0.69
C ARG A 106 -2.56 28.70 -2.17
N SER A 107 -2.34 27.44 -2.56
CA SER A 107 -2.03 27.04 -3.93
C SER A 107 -2.98 25.95 -4.40
N LYS A 108 -3.72 26.21 -5.48
CA LYS A 108 -4.61 25.23 -6.12
C LYS A 108 -3.83 24.04 -6.67
N ASP A 109 -2.64 24.26 -7.22
CA ASP A 109 -1.80 23.18 -7.75
C ASP A 109 -1.42 22.18 -6.66
N VAL A 110 -1.09 22.70 -5.45
CA VAL A 110 -0.79 21.83 -4.29
C VAL A 110 -2.03 21.08 -3.80
N GLN A 111 -3.23 21.71 -3.86
CA GLN A 111 -4.49 21.03 -3.55
C GLN A 111 -4.78 19.90 -4.52
N GLU A 112 -4.63 20.12 -5.83
CA GLU A 112 -4.85 19.12 -6.86
C GLU A 112 -3.88 17.94 -6.71
N ILE A 113 -2.62 18.21 -6.42
CA ILE A 113 -1.62 17.19 -6.13
C ILE A 113 -2.03 16.34 -4.93
N ILE A 114 -2.39 16.96 -3.81
CA ILE A 114 -2.79 16.23 -2.59
C ILE A 114 -4.07 15.44 -2.82
N SER A 115 -5.06 16.03 -3.50
CA SER A 115 -6.31 15.34 -3.83
C SER A 115 -6.07 14.15 -4.75
N GLY A 116 -5.26 14.31 -5.81
CA GLY A 116 -4.90 13.22 -6.71
C GLY A 116 -4.13 12.07 -6.02
N MET A 117 -3.31 12.41 -5.02
CA MET A 117 -2.64 11.40 -4.19
C MET A 117 -3.61 10.61 -3.30
N LEU A 118 -4.63 11.26 -2.77
CA LEU A 118 -5.64 10.64 -1.91
C LEU A 118 -6.65 9.81 -2.72
N SER A 119 -6.94 10.23 -3.96
CA SER A 119 -7.84 9.51 -4.88
C SER A 119 -7.18 8.41 -5.71
N ASN A 120 -5.88 8.15 -5.51
CA ASN A 120 -5.07 7.22 -6.33
C ASN A 120 -5.04 7.56 -7.84
N GLU A 121 -5.40 8.79 -8.23
CA GLU A 121 -5.36 9.24 -9.63
C GLU A 121 -3.96 9.67 -10.08
N ILE A 122 -3.10 10.06 -9.15
CA ILE A 122 -1.69 10.37 -9.41
C ILE A 122 -0.84 9.18 -9.00
N ALA A 123 -0.06 8.65 -9.95
CA ALA A 123 0.88 7.58 -9.67
C ALA A 123 1.83 8.01 -8.52
N ARG A 124 1.83 7.26 -7.43
CA ARG A 124 2.66 7.55 -6.26
C ARG A 124 4.17 7.48 -6.56
N ASP A 125 4.55 6.94 -7.70
CA ASP A 125 5.93 6.94 -8.20
C ASP A 125 6.46 8.35 -8.47
N ASP A 126 5.60 9.32 -8.79
CA ASP A 126 5.99 10.73 -8.93
C ASP A 126 6.49 11.34 -7.61
N LEU A 127 6.11 10.78 -6.46
CA LEU A 127 6.59 11.18 -5.14
C LEU A 127 8.06 10.82 -4.90
N SER A 128 8.61 9.91 -5.66
CA SER A 128 10.03 9.56 -5.61
C SER A 128 10.90 10.59 -6.34
N ASN A 129 10.29 11.50 -7.10
CA ASN A 129 11.00 12.49 -7.90
C ASN A 129 11.26 13.77 -7.10
N PRO A 130 12.52 14.17 -6.88
CA PRO A 130 12.87 15.42 -6.17
C PRO A 130 12.22 16.68 -6.76
N SER A 131 11.96 16.71 -8.08
CA SER A 131 11.30 17.82 -8.76
C SER A 131 9.87 18.07 -8.28
N PHE A 132 9.18 17.03 -7.77
CA PHE A 132 7.87 17.13 -7.17
C PHE A 132 7.89 17.99 -5.90
N TYR A 133 8.88 17.77 -5.04
CA TYR A 133 9.05 18.54 -3.81
C TYR A 133 9.48 19.99 -4.09
N PHE A 134 10.27 20.23 -5.15
CA PHE A 134 10.60 21.56 -5.62
C PHE A 134 9.37 22.33 -6.10
N LYS A 135 8.44 21.69 -6.80
CA LYS A 135 7.15 22.32 -7.19
C LYS A 135 6.35 22.77 -5.96
N ILE A 136 6.25 21.91 -4.94
CA ILE A 136 5.56 22.25 -3.69
C ILE A 136 6.26 23.40 -2.94
N LEU A 137 7.59 23.46 -2.99
CA LEU A 137 8.36 24.50 -2.31
C LEU A 137 8.31 25.86 -3.02
N LEU A 138 8.19 25.89 -4.35
CA LEU A 138 8.27 27.10 -5.17
C LEU A 138 6.91 27.68 -5.55
N SER A 139 5.80 26.92 -5.45
CA SER A 139 4.44 27.42 -5.64
C SER A 139 3.84 27.95 -4.35
#